data_fd071997c9f5c77555917cec8e8db585
#
_entry.id   fd071997c9f5c77555917cec8e8db585
#
_cell.length_a   1.000
_cell.length_b   1.000
_cell.length_c   1.000
_cell.angle_alpha   90.00
_cell.angle_beta   90.00
_cell.angle_gamma   90.00
#
_symmetry.space_group_name_H-M   'P 1'
#
loop_
_entity.id
_entity.type
_entity.pdbx_description
1 polymer ?
#
loop_
_entity_poly.entity_id
_entity_poly.type
_entity_poly.pdbx_seq_one_letter_code
_entity_poly.pdbx_strand_id
1 'polypeptide(L)'
;MILGYGGIGSQVAKLGKAFGMRVTGIRRNPQDDEHADEVLGLDRFEELLPLTDYLVLSLPDSPQTRDIINADILEKLSNSAMIINVGRGTAINEEDLSDALNGEKIAAAALDTTKVEPLDASSSLWTAKNCFISAHDSAHSLLSLERAFELFFQNIKNIKNGDQIVNLYSE
;
A
#
# COMPACT_ATOMS: atom_id res chain seq x y z
N MET A 1 -8.53 5.00 -2.98
CA MET A 1 -7.26 5.75 -2.90
C MET A 1 -6.09 4.79 -2.72
N ILE A 2 -4.93 5.09 -3.32
CA ILE A 2 -3.72 4.25 -3.23
C ILE A 2 -2.59 5.11 -2.66
N LEU A 3 -2.13 4.81 -1.45
CA LEU A 3 -1.01 5.47 -0.79
C LEU A 3 0.28 4.69 -1.08
N GLY A 4 1.21 5.34 -1.79
CA GLY A 4 2.40 4.72 -2.36
C GLY A 4 2.19 4.35 -3.84
N TYR A 5 1.83 5.34 -4.67
CA TYR A 5 1.58 5.14 -6.08
C TYR A 5 2.89 4.93 -6.86
N GLY A 6 3.38 3.71 -6.83
CA GLY A 6 4.56 3.20 -7.54
C GLY A 6 4.17 2.02 -8.45
N GLY A 7 5.11 1.12 -8.74
CA GLY A 7 4.87 -0.03 -9.62
C GLY A 7 3.72 -0.94 -9.16
N ILE A 8 3.59 -1.22 -7.85
CA ILE A 8 2.46 -2.00 -7.31
C ILE A 8 1.18 -1.16 -7.38
N GLY A 9 1.24 0.11 -6.92
CA GLY A 9 0.08 0.99 -6.89
C GLY A 9 -0.56 1.21 -8.26
N SER A 10 0.24 1.38 -9.34
CA SER A 10 -0.30 1.54 -10.70
C SER A 10 -0.99 0.27 -11.20
N GLN A 11 -0.51 -0.92 -10.84
CA GLN A 11 -1.20 -2.17 -11.21
C GLN A 11 -2.52 -2.33 -10.44
N VAL A 12 -2.56 -1.95 -9.17
CA VAL A 12 -3.81 -1.89 -8.39
C VAL A 12 -4.79 -0.89 -9.01
N ALA A 13 -4.29 0.28 -9.41
CA ALA A 13 -5.09 1.31 -10.10
C ALA A 13 -5.73 0.76 -11.37
N LYS A 14 -4.93 0.10 -12.22
CA LYS A 14 -5.41 -0.54 -13.45
C LYS A 14 -6.58 -1.50 -13.19
N LEU A 15 -6.46 -2.34 -12.14
CA LEU A 15 -7.54 -3.25 -11.75
C LEU A 15 -8.75 -2.49 -11.22
N GLY A 16 -8.55 -1.49 -10.36
CA GLY A 16 -9.62 -0.64 -9.83
C GLY A 16 -10.41 0.04 -10.95
N LYS A 17 -9.72 0.59 -11.96
CA LYS A 17 -10.37 1.17 -13.14
C LYS A 17 -11.17 0.14 -13.94
N ALA A 18 -10.68 -1.08 -14.07
CA ALA A 18 -11.41 -2.16 -14.75
C ALA A 18 -12.71 -2.54 -14.01
N PHE A 19 -12.78 -2.33 -12.70
CA PHE A 19 -13.99 -2.46 -11.89
C PHE A 19 -14.86 -1.20 -11.88
N GLY A 20 -14.50 -0.16 -12.62
CA GLY A 20 -15.27 1.11 -12.67
C GLY A 20 -15.07 2.02 -11.45
N MET A 21 -14.03 1.79 -10.66
CA MET A 21 -13.73 2.63 -9.50
C MET A 21 -13.11 3.96 -9.93
N ARG A 22 -13.36 5.02 -9.15
CA ARG A 22 -12.53 6.22 -9.18
C ARG A 22 -11.24 5.94 -8.40
N VAL A 23 -10.10 6.17 -9.05
CA VAL A 23 -8.79 5.86 -8.48
C VAL A 23 -7.97 7.13 -8.33
N THR A 24 -7.58 7.44 -7.09
CA THR A 24 -6.63 8.51 -6.75
C THR A 24 -5.33 7.87 -6.22
N GLY A 25 -4.22 8.17 -6.86
CA GLY A 25 -2.88 7.79 -6.43
C GLY A 25 -2.25 8.88 -5.56
N ILE A 26 -1.56 8.49 -4.48
CA ILE A 26 -0.78 9.42 -3.64
C ILE A 26 0.69 8.99 -3.67
N ARG A 27 1.58 9.93 -4.04
CA ARG A 27 3.02 9.71 -4.07
C ARG A 27 3.81 10.99 -3.82
N ARG A 28 5.10 10.85 -3.45
CA ARG A 28 6.00 11.98 -3.13
C ARG A 28 6.17 12.96 -4.30
N ASN A 29 6.35 12.43 -5.51
CA ASN A 29 6.54 13.21 -6.72
C ASN A 29 5.41 12.87 -7.70
N PRO A 30 4.29 13.60 -7.69
CA PRO A 30 3.14 13.33 -8.56
C PRO A 30 3.51 13.35 -10.04
N GLN A 31 2.99 12.39 -10.77
CA GLN A 31 3.07 12.30 -12.23
C GLN A 31 1.79 11.64 -12.72
N ASP A 32 1.23 12.15 -13.78
CA ASP A 32 0.02 11.58 -14.39
C ASP A 32 0.25 10.14 -14.82
N ASP A 33 -0.77 9.32 -14.65
CA ASP A 33 -0.77 7.91 -15.02
C ASP A 33 -2.13 7.55 -15.61
N GLU A 34 -2.14 6.86 -16.75
CA GLU A 34 -3.38 6.48 -17.47
C GLU A 34 -4.32 5.57 -16.66
N HIS A 35 -3.80 4.93 -15.60
CA HIS A 35 -4.55 4.02 -14.75
C HIS A 35 -5.16 4.69 -13.51
N ALA A 36 -4.94 5.99 -13.31
CA ALA A 36 -5.55 6.76 -12.24
C ALA A 36 -6.36 7.93 -12.78
N ASP A 37 -7.42 8.32 -12.08
CA ASP A 37 -8.15 9.56 -12.43
C ASP A 37 -7.34 10.80 -12.03
N GLU A 38 -6.51 10.66 -11.00
CA GLU A 38 -5.58 11.69 -10.55
C GLU A 38 -4.44 11.08 -9.74
N VAL A 39 -3.26 11.69 -9.81
CA VAL A 39 -2.10 11.34 -8.96
C VAL A 39 -1.63 12.60 -8.24
N LEU A 40 -1.68 12.59 -6.91
CA LEU A 40 -1.49 13.75 -6.05
C LEU A 40 -0.32 13.56 -5.09
N GLY A 41 0.11 14.68 -4.50
CA GLY A 41 1.13 14.71 -3.46
C GLY A 41 0.59 14.26 -2.09
N LEU A 42 1.50 13.97 -1.18
CA LEU A 42 1.18 13.54 0.18
C LEU A 42 0.42 14.64 0.97
N ASP A 43 0.64 15.90 0.64
CA ASP A 43 -0.07 17.05 1.20
C ASP A 43 -1.59 17.00 1.01
N ARG A 44 -2.05 16.25 -0.01
CA ARG A 44 -3.47 16.07 -0.32
C ARG A 44 -4.08 14.81 0.30
N PHE A 45 -3.28 13.97 0.95
CA PHE A 45 -3.70 12.66 1.46
C PHE A 45 -4.87 12.75 2.45
N GLU A 46 -4.72 13.59 3.47
CA GLU A 46 -5.67 13.63 4.58
C GLU A 46 -7.03 14.21 4.18
N GLU A 47 -7.08 15.17 3.28
CA GLU A 47 -8.34 15.76 2.82
C GLU A 47 -9.22 14.79 2.04
N LEU A 48 -8.62 13.72 1.48
CA LEU A 48 -9.32 12.72 0.68
C LEU A 48 -9.81 11.51 1.50
N LEU A 49 -9.38 11.38 2.73
CA LEU A 49 -9.76 10.25 3.61
C LEU A 49 -11.28 10.10 3.77
N PRO A 50 -12.07 11.17 4.01
CA PRO A 50 -13.53 11.05 4.16
C PRO A 50 -14.25 10.53 2.90
N LEU A 51 -13.62 10.61 1.74
CA LEU A 51 -14.18 10.19 0.45
C LEU A 51 -13.64 8.82 -0.01
N THR A 52 -12.85 8.16 0.85
CA THR A 52 -12.12 6.95 0.51
C THR A 52 -12.89 5.70 0.97
N ASP A 53 -13.35 4.90 0.01
CA ASP A 53 -13.96 3.59 0.31
C ASP A 53 -12.90 2.50 0.51
N TYR A 54 -11.81 2.54 -0.27
CA TYR A 54 -10.69 1.61 -0.19
C TYR A 54 -9.37 2.37 -0.09
N LEU A 55 -8.65 2.21 1.01
CA LEU A 55 -7.30 2.73 1.19
C LEU A 55 -6.30 1.59 1.01
N VAL A 56 -5.62 1.58 -0.14
CA VAL A 56 -4.58 0.60 -0.44
C VAL A 56 -3.21 1.18 -0.11
N LEU A 57 -2.42 0.46 0.68
CA LEU A 57 -1.07 0.82 1.07
C LEU A 57 -0.08 -0.04 0.30
N SER A 58 0.82 0.61 -0.45
CA SER A 58 1.97 -0.02 -1.12
C SER A 58 3.24 0.80 -0.90
N LEU A 59 3.44 1.21 0.35
CA LEU A 59 4.57 2.00 0.81
C LEU A 59 5.80 1.13 1.10
N PRO A 60 7.03 1.62 0.83
CA PRO A 60 8.24 1.03 1.39
C PRO A 60 8.34 1.32 2.90
N ASP A 61 9.16 0.55 3.62
CA ASP A 61 9.55 0.90 4.99
C ASP A 61 10.55 2.07 4.96
N SER A 62 10.23 3.14 5.64
CA SER A 62 11.11 4.28 5.87
C SER A 62 10.67 5.03 7.13
N PRO A 63 11.53 5.86 7.73
CA PRO A 63 11.14 6.68 8.88
C PRO A 63 9.91 7.56 8.62
N GLN A 64 9.68 7.97 7.38
CA GLN A 64 8.57 8.85 6.99
C GLN A 64 7.25 8.09 6.77
N THR A 65 7.31 6.76 6.60
CA THR A 65 6.13 5.92 6.35
C THR A 65 5.71 5.11 7.56
N ARG A 66 6.53 5.08 8.61
CA ARG A 66 6.21 4.34 9.85
C ARG A 66 5.05 4.98 10.58
N ASP A 67 4.09 4.14 10.98
CA ASP A 67 2.87 4.52 11.69
C ASP A 67 2.12 5.69 11.00
N ILE A 68 2.27 5.82 9.66
CA ILE A 68 1.56 6.83 8.88
C ILE A 68 0.04 6.63 8.96
N ILE A 69 -0.40 5.39 9.17
CA ILE A 69 -1.79 5.04 9.48
C ILE A 69 -1.87 4.81 11.00
N ASN A 70 -2.34 5.82 11.69
CA ASN A 70 -2.52 5.88 13.13
C ASN A 70 -3.98 6.25 13.48
N ALA A 71 -4.30 6.41 14.76
CA ALA A 71 -5.64 6.73 15.23
C ALA A 71 -6.25 7.96 14.54
N ASP A 72 -5.46 9.03 14.36
CA ASP A 72 -5.93 10.28 13.76
C ASP A 72 -6.32 10.11 12.29
N ILE A 73 -5.58 9.28 11.55
CA ILE A 73 -5.87 8.95 10.15
C ILE A 73 -7.08 8.03 10.07
N LEU A 74 -7.16 7.03 10.95
CA LEU A 74 -8.27 6.09 11.00
C LEU A 74 -9.60 6.79 11.32
N GLU A 75 -9.59 7.80 12.18
CA GLU A 75 -10.78 8.61 12.50
C GLU A 75 -11.30 9.46 11.34
N LYS A 76 -10.45 9.80 10.37
CA LYS A 76 -10.84 10.59 9.19
C LYS A 76 -11.46 9.74 8.08
N LEU A 77 -11.29 8.42 8.13
CA LEU A 77 -11.90 7.52 7.16
C LEU A 77 -13.41 7.38 7.39
N SER A 78 -14.14 7.03 6.34
CA SER A 78 -15.53 6.63 6.46
C SER A 78 -15.68 5.32 7.24
N ASN A 79 -16.77 5.16 8.00
CA ASN A 79 -17.07 3.90 8.70
C ASN A 79 -17.26 2.70 7.74
N SER A 80 -17.50 2.96 6.46
CA SER A 80 -17.56 1.95 5.40
C SER A 80 -16.20 1.67 4.75
N ALA A 81 -15.15 2.42 5.09
CA ALA A 81 -13.84 2.29 4.46
C ALA A 81 -13.17 0.96 4.82
N MET A 82 -12.40 0.45 3.87
CA MET A 82 -11.56 -0.74 4.03
C MET A 82 -10.09 -0.39 3.81
N ILE A 83 -9.20 -0.89 4.66
CA ILE A 83 -7.75 -0.75 4.51
C ILE A 83 -7.18 -2.04 3.95
N ILE A 84 -6.29 -1.93 2.96
CA ILE A 84 -5.59 -3.06 2.36
C ILE A 84 -4.10 -2.74 2.37
N ASN A 85 -3.30 -3.53 3.08
CA ASN A 85 -1.85 -3.33 3.15
C ASN A 85 -1.11 -4.47 2.45
N VAL A 86 -0.50 -4.15 1.31
CA VAL A 86 0.41 -5.02 0.55
C VAL A 86 1.83 -4.44 0.48
N GLY A 87 2.09 -3.40 1.26
CA GLY A 87 3.38 -2.74 1.37
C GLY A 87 4.23 -3.31 2.50
N ARG A 88 4.34 -2.58 3.61
CA ARG A 88 5.06 -2.99 4.82
C ARG A 88 4.19 -2.77 6.04
N GLY A 89 4.25 -3.71 6.99
CA GLY A 89 3.46 -3.67 8.22
C GLY A 89 3.75 -2.46 9.08
N THR A 90 4.99 -1.97 9.05
CA THR A 90 5.42 -0.76 9.77
C THR A 90 4.66 0.51 9.39
N ALA A 91 3.92 0.51 8.27
CA ALA A 91 3.11 1.66 7.85
C ALA A 91 1.85 1.86 8.71
N ILE A 92 1.43 0.85 9.47
CA ILE A 92 0.22 0.89 10.29
C ILE A 92 0.59 0.75 11.76
N ASN A 93 -0.01 1.59 12.60
CA ASN A 93 -0.07 1.31 14.04
C ASN A 93 -1.13 0.23 14.28
N GLU A 94 -0.69 -0.98 14.61
CA GLU A 94 -1.55 -2.18 14.70
C GLU A 94 -2.54 -2.12 15.88
N GLU A 95 -2.18 -1.45 16.99
CA GLU A 95 -3.06 -1.24 18.12
C GLU A 95 -4.19 -0.29 17.73
N ASP A 96 -3.86 0.86 17.14
CA ASP A 96 -4.84 1.83 16.66
C ASP A 96 -5.80 1.20 15.63
N LEU A 97 -5.26 0.36 14.72
CA LEU A 97 -6.07 -0.36 13.73
C LEU A 97 -7.04 -1.33 14.39
N SER A 98 -6.56 -2.12 15.36
CA SER A 98 -7.39 -3.07 16.12
C SER A 98 -8.53 -2.34 16.85
N ASP A 99 -8.23 -1.21 17.49
CA ASP A 99 -9.21 -0.39 18.18
C ASP A 99 -10.23 0.22 17.22
N ALA A 100 -9.79 0.70 16.06
CA ALA A 100 -10.67 1.25 15.03
C ALA A 100 -11.63 0.20 14.47
N LEU A 101 -11.15 -1.03 14.23
CA LEU A 101 -11.97 -2.17 13.77
C LEU A 101 -12.98 -2.60 14.83
N ASN A 102 -12.55 -2.78 16.09
CA ASN A 102 -13.40 -3.18 17.18
C ASN A 102 -14.44 -2.11 17.54
N GLY A 103 -14.07 -0.83 17.39
CA GLY A 103 -14.94 0.33 17.57
C GLY A 103 -15.82 0.64 16.34
N GLU A 104 -15.75 -0.18 15.26
CA GLU A 104 -16.52 0.00 14.02
C GLU A 104 -16.33 1.39 13.38
N LYS A 105 -15.14 1.98 13.58
CA LYS A 105 -14.73 3.26 12.94
C LYS A 105 -14.39 3.06 11.46
N ILE A 106 -13.96 1.86 11.07
CA ILE A 106 -13.78 1.41 9.69
C ILE A 106 -14.41 0.03 9.51
N ALA A 107 -14.74 -0.34 8.29
CA ALA A 107 -15.46 -1.57 8.00
C ALA A 107 -14.60 -2.83 8.11
N ALA A 108 -13.37 -2.80 7.60
CA ALA A 108 -12.51 -3.97 7.53
C ALA A 108 -11.04 -3.60 7.27
N ALA A 109 -10.14 -4.56 7.51
CA ALA A 109 -8.76 -4.50 7.05
C ALA A 109 -8.30 -5.83 6.44
N ALA A 110 -7.46 -5.76 5.41
CA ALA A 110 -6.77 -6.90 4.82
C ALA A 110 -5.26 -6.62 4.83
N LEU A 111 -4.50 -7.43 5.55
CA LEU A 111 -3.08 -7.23 5.81
C LEU A 111 -2.28 -8.42 5.26
N ASP A 112 -1.44 -8.17 4.25
CA ASP A 112 -0.47 -9.18 3.80
C ASP A 112 0.84 -9.07 4.59
N THR A 113 1.07 -7.94 5.25
CA THR A 113 2.27 -7.65 6.04
C THR A 113 1.90 -7.11 7.41
N THR A 114 2.66 -7.51 8.43
CA THR A 114 2.52 -7.05 9.81
C THR A 114 3.84 -6.43 10.31
N LYS A 115 3.76 -5.65 11.40
CA LYS A 115 4.91 -4.91 11.94
C LYS A 115 6.04 -5.84 12.40
N VAL A 116 5.67 -6.97 12.97
CA VAL A 116 6.57 -8.07 13.33
C VAL A 116 6.09 -9.33 12.63
N GLU A 117 6.99 -10.04 11.98
CA GLU A 117 6.69 -11.24 11.22
C GLU A 117 7.59 -12.41 11.69
N PRO A 118 7.03 -13.56 12.08
CA PRO A 118 5.59 -13.87 12.17
C PRO A 118 4.87 -13.02 13.20
N LEU A 119 3.58 -12.72 12.93
CA LEU A 119 2.75 -11.97 13.87
C LEU A 119 2.67 -12.69 15.22
N ASP A 120 2.95 -11.95 16.29
CA ASP A 120 2.93 -12.51 17.66
C ASP A 120 1.55 -13.09 17.99
N ALA A 121 1.54 -14.25 18.67
CA ALA A 121 0.30 -14.93 19.06
C ALA A 121 -0.59 -14.08 19.99
N SER A 122 -0.02 -13.10 20.70
CA SER A 122 -0.73 -12.19 21.58
C SER A 122 -1.27 -10.93 20.87
N SER A 123 -1.00 -10.77 19.57
CA SER A 123 -1.44 -9.58 18.82
C SER A 123 -2.96 -9.44 18.83
N SER A 124 -3.43 -8.22 19.10
CA SER A 124 -4.85 -7.85 19.08
C SER A 124 -5.48 -8.00 17.69
N LEU A 125 -4.67 -7.99 16.63
CA LEU A 125 -5.14 -8.18 15.26
C LEU A 125 -5.80 -9.55 15.02
N TRP A 126 -5.40 -10.61 15.76
CA TRP A 126 -6.01 -11.94 15.63
C TRP A 126 -7.49 -11.98 16.02
N THR A 127 -7.90 -11.07 16.89
CA THR A 127 -9.27 -10.98 17.40
C THR A 127 -10.02 -9.73 16.96
N ALA A 128 -9.36 -8.86 16.19
CA ALA A 128 -9.97 -7.66 15.65
C ALA A 128 -11.10 -8.00 14.66
N LYS A 129 -12.22 -7.29 14.76
CA LYS A 129 -13.36 -7.47 13.87
C LYS A 129 -12.97 -7.24 12.42
N ASN A 130 -13.41 -8.11 11.51
CA ASN A 130 -13.21 -7.96 10.06
C ASN A 130 -11.74 -7.72 9.66
N CYS A 131 -10.78 -8.23 10.42
CA CYS A 131 -9.36 -8.21 10.09
C CYS A 131 -8.98 -9.52 9.39
N PHE A 132 -8.55 -9.42 8.13
CA PHE A 132 -8.03 -10.54 7.37
C PHE A 132 -6.51 -10.42 7.28
N ILE A 133 -5.78 -11.51 7.59
CA ILE A 133 -4.31 -11.53 7.59
C ILE A 133 -3.84 -12.68 6.69
N SER A 134 -2.97 -12.39 5.73
CA SER A 134 -2.28 -13.38 4.91
C SER A 134 -0.80 -13.47 5.28
N ALA A 135 -0.10 -14.45 4.75
CA ALA A 135 1.23 -14.87 5.23
C ALA A 135 2.39 -14.15 4.50
N HIS A 136 2.22 -12.87 4.13
CA HIS A 136 3.20 -12.08 3.36
C HIS A 136 3.57 -12.77 2.03
N ASP A 137 2.58 -13.22 1.31
CA ASP A 137 2.75 -14.00 0.08
C ASP A 137 2.13 -13.36 -1.18
N SER A 138 1.58 -12.15 -1.06
CA SER A 138 0.95 -11.44 -2.19
C SER A 138 1.89 -11.19 -3.38
N ALA A 139 3.21 -11.19 -3.14
CA ALA A 139 4.23 -11.05 -4.19
C ALA A 139 4.60 -12.39 -4.87
N HIS A 140 4.17 -13.52 -4.31
CA HIS A 140 4.51 -14.82 -4.87
C HIS A 140 3.72 -15.11 -6.14
N SER A 141 4.44 -15.28 -7.23
CA SER A 141 3.88 -15.74 -8.51
C SER A 141 4.87 -16.61 -9.25
N LEU A 142 4.38 -17.45 -10.16
CA LEU A 142 5.23 -18.28 -11.00
C LEU A 142 6.20 -17.46 -11.88
N LEU A 143 5.85 -16.18 -12.13
CA LEU A 143 6.64 -15.29 -12.98
C LEU A 143 7.57 -14.35 -12.17
N SER A 144 7.58 -14.41 -10.85
CA SER A 144 8.35 -13.46 -10.01
C SER A 144 9.84 -13.52 -10.30
N LEU A 145 10.40 -14.74 -10.37
CA LEU A 145 11.83 -14.94 -10.66
C LEU A 145 12.17 -14.56 -12.10
N GLU A 146 11.34 -14.94 -13.07
CA GLU A 146 11.54 -14.60 -14.48
C GLU A 146 11.60 -13.08 -14.68
N ARG A 147 10.65 -12.34 -14.13
CA ARG A 147 10.62 -10.87 -14.18
C ARG A 147 11.81 -10.23 -13.48
N ALA A 148 12.24 -10.79 -12.35
CA ALA A 148 13.43 -10.32 -11.63
C ALA A 148 14.69 -10.49 -12.49
N PHE A 149 14.85 -11.64 -13.15
CA PHE A 149 15.96 -11.88 -14.07
C PHE A 149 15.91 -10.99 -15.30
N GLU A 150 14.75 -10.79 -15.90
CA GLU A 150 14.58 -9.89 -17.05
C GLU A 150 15.04 -8.47 -16.69
N LEU A 151 14.59 -7.93 -15.53
CA LEU A 151 15.01 -6.62 -15.04
C LEU A 151 16.51 -6.57 -14.77
N PHE A 152 17.07 -7.59 -14.14
CA PHE A 152 18.51 -7.70 -13.87
C PHE A 152 19.32 -7.65 -15.17
N PHE A 153 18.98 -8.46 -16.17
CA PHE A 153 19.66 -8.46 -17.47
C PHE A 153 19.47 -7.15 -18.22
N GLN A 154 18.29 -6.53 -18.14
CA GLN A 154 18.07 -5.21 -18.71
C GLN A 154 19.02 -4.18 -18.10
N ASN A 155 19.15 -4.17 -16.77
CA ASN A 155 20.02 -3.23 -16.06
C ASN A 155 21.52 -3.46 -16.38
N ILE A 156 21.95 -4.73 -16.54
CA ILE A 156 23.32 -5.02 -17.01
C ILE A 156 23.57 -4.43 -18.41
N LYS A 157 22.61 -4.58 -19.32
CA LYS A 157 22.70 -3.98 -20.67
C LYS A 157 22.75 -2.45 -20.60
N ASN A 158 21.89 -1.85 -19.79
CA ASN A 158 21.84 -0.39 -19.60
C ASN A 158 23.18 0.13 -19.08
N ILE A 159 23.74 -0.50 -18.03
CA ILE A 159 25.06 -0.13 -17.49
C ILE A 159 26.14 -0.22 -18.57
N LYS A 160 26.16 -1.31 -19.35
CA LYS A 160 27.16 -1.51 -20.42
C LYS A 160 27.06 -0.47 -21.52
N ASN A 161 25.88 0.02 -21.81
CA ASN A 161 25.61 1.01 -22.84
C ASN A 161 25.71 2.46 -22.34
N GLY A 162 25.83 2.70 -21.04
CA GLY A 162 25.74 4.03 -20.43
C GLY A 162 24.32 4.57 -20.33
N ASP A 163 23.31 3.70 -20.42
CA ASP A 163 21.90 4.03 -20.28
C ASP A 163 21.47 4.07 -18.82
N GLN A 164 20.28 4.64 -18.56
CA GLN A 164 19.71 4.76 -17.21
C GLN A 164 19.29 3.39 -16.65
N ILE A 165 19.65 3.15 -15.37
CA ILE A 165 19.21 1.97 -14.62
C ILE A 165 17.72 2.11 -14.28
N VAL A 166 16.96 1.04 -14.48
CA VAL A 166 15.53 0.98 -14.16
C VAL A 166 15.35 0.48 -12.72
N ASN A 167 14.40 1.06 -12.00
CA ASN A 167 14.09 0.73 -10.60
C ASN A 167 15.27 0.89 -9.64
N LEU A 168 16.13 1.90 -9.88
CA LEU A 168 17.17 2.24 -8.95
C LEU A 168 16.55 2.74 -7.64
N TYR A 169 16.89 2.09 -6.52
CA TYR A 169 16.53 2.59 -5.20
C TYR A 169 17.42 3.79 -4.85
N SER A 170 16.80 4.90 -4.51
CA SER A 170 17.48 6.08 -3.95
C SER A 170 16.90 6.34 -2.55
N GLU A 171 17.77 6.46 -1.56
CA GLU A 171 17.41 6.83 -0.18
C GLU A 171 16.77 8.21 -0.09
#